data_3f1b37cdc2ade53e643746245354b249
#
_entry.id   3f1b37cdc2ade53e643746245354b249
#
_cell.length_a   1.000
_cell.length_b   1.000
_cell.length_c   1.000
_cell.angle_alpha   90.00
_cell.angle_beta   90.00
_cell.angle_gamma   90.00
#
_symmetry.space_group_name_H-M   'P 1'
#
loop_
_entity.id
_entity.type
_entity.pdbx_description
1 polymer ?
#
loop_
_entity_poly.entity_id
_entity_poly.type
_entity_poly.pdbx_seq_one_letter_code
_entity_poly.pdbx_strand_id
1 'polypeptide(L)'
;MGKSIHFIGQPLYSRVIKLLDKSRILQFSQEQGGERYTKRFIAWIHLVVMLYAIIKRFDSLREITTSLLADTNKLSHLGITFKIGRSTLGDANKRRPERIFENIYRDLYARYRDELISDSRKRQRPKWMDRLQIIDYRFHHHKPLFQSYI
;
A
#
# COMPACT_ATOMS: atom_id res chain seq x y z
N MET A 1 16.78 -13.63 -28.70
CA MET A 1 15.42 -13.06 -28.57
C MET A 1 14.85 -13.48 -27.22
N GLY A 2 15.02 -12.65 -26.20
CA GLY A 2 14.54 -12.92 -24.85
C GLY A 2 13.05 -12.62 -24.77
N LYS A 3 12.23 -13.65 -24.55
CA LYS A 3 10.82 -13.48 -24.21
C LYS A 3 10.74 -12.74 -22.87
N SER A 4 10.34 -11.48 -22.87
CA SER A 4 10.01 -10.74 -21.65
C SER A 4 8.82 -11.44 -21.00
N ILE A 5 9.09 -12.11 -19.89
CA ILE A 5 8.04 -12.69 -19.04
C ILE A 5 7.30 -11.49 -18.44
N HIS A 6 6.20 -11.07 -19.07
CA HIS A 6 5.29 -10.11 -18.50
C HIS A 6 4.64 -10.73 -17.26
N PHE A 7 5.09 -10.30 -16.09
CA PHE A 7 4.44 -10.59 -14.84
C PHE A 7 3.01 -10.04 -14.89
N ILE A 8 2.02 -10.91 -14.84
CA ILE A 8 0.58 -10.60 -14.94
C ILE A 8 0.09 -9.55 -13.91
N GLY A 9 0.86 -9.24 -12.87
CA GLY A 9 0.50 -8.21 -11.87
C GLY A 9 1.25 -6.87 -11.98
N GLN A 10 2.29 -6.76 -12.80
CA GLN A 10 3.08 -5.53 -12.89
C GLN A 10 2.33 -4.31 -13.46
N PRO A 11 1.50 -4.42 -14.49
CA PRO A 11 0.78 -3.25 -15.01
C PRO A 11 -0.15 -2.63 -13.97
N LEU A 12 -0.88 -3.44 -13.20
CA LEU A 12 -1.79 -2.98 -12.17
C LEU A 12 -1.04 -2.28 -11.03
N TYR A 13 0.02 -2.91 -10.52
CA TYR A 13 0.84 -2.36 -9.45
C TYR A 13 1.44 -1.01 -9.82
N SER A 14 2.05 -0.90 -11.00
CA SER A 14 2.64 0.35 -11.48
C SER A 14 1.60 1.45 -11.67
N ARG A 15 0.37 1.11 -12.10
CA ARG A 15 -0.74 2.05 -12.22
C ARG A 15 -1.17 2.57 -10.85
N VAL A 16 -1.34 1.70 -9.88
CA VAL A 16 -1.70 2.08 -8.49
C VAL A 16 -0.65 3.02 -7.91
N ILE A 17 0.64 2.68 -8.03
CA ILE A 17 1.72 3.54 -7.51
C ILE A 17 1.73 4.93 -8.16
N LYS A 18 1.42 5.05 -9.45
CA LYS A 18 1.34 6.34 -10.15
C LYS A 18 0.22 7.27 -9.64
N LEU A 19 -0.83 6.71 -9.03
CA LEU A 19 -1.90 7.50 -8.42
C LEU A 19 -1.49 8.11 -7.07
N LEU A 20 -0.39 7.61 -6.48
CA LEU A 20 0.08 8.03 -5.16
C LEU A 20 1.00 9.23 -5.27
N ASP A 21 0.77 10.22 -4.42
CA ASP A 21 1.67 11.35 -4.24
C ASP A 21 2.62 11.09 -3.07
N LYS A 22 3.89 10.84 -3.39
CA LYS A 22 4.93 10.55 -2.40
C LYS A 22 5.10 11.68 -1.39
N SER A 23 5.03 12.93 -1.84
CA SER A 23 5.24 14.11 -0.97
C SER A 23 4.15 14.21 0.09
N ARG A 24 2.89 14.04 -0.31
CA ARG A 24 1.75 14.05 0.61
C ARG A 24 1.78 12.88 1.59
N ILE A 25 2.16 11.68 1.13
CA ILE A 25 2.30 10.51 2.01
C ILE A 25 3.36 10.75 3.08
N LEU A 26 4.50 11.34 2.72
CA LEU A 26 5.54 11.68 3.68
C LEU A 26 5.09 12.79 4.64
N GLN A 27 4.34 13.78 4.16
CA GLN A 27 3.74 14.80 4.99
C GLN A 27 2.82 14.18 6.05
N PHE A 28 1.86 13.35 5.66
CA PHE A 28 0.97 12.65 6.60
C PHE A 28 1.74 11.81 7.62
N SER A 29 2.82 11.16 7.16
CA SER A 29 3.65 10.38 8.05
C SER A 29 4.41 11.26 9.07
N GLN A 30 4.92 12.40 8.65
CA GLN A 30 5.62 13.35 9.53
C GLN A 30 4.66 13.94 10.57
N GLU A 31 3.47 14.37 10.16
CA GLU A 31 2.43 14.92 11.04
C GLU A 31 2.03 13.93 12.15
N GLN A 32 2.01 12.65 11.84
CA GLN A 32 1.67 11.58 12.78
C GLN A 32 2.90 10.97 13.50
N GLY A 33 4.09 11.52 13.30
CA GLY A 33 5.33 11.02 13.93
C GLY A 33 5.80 9.66 13.39
N GLY A 34 5.28 9.19 12.25
CA GLY A 34 5.60 7.88 11.67
C GLY A 34 7.01 7.75 11.11
N GLU A 35 7.73 8.86 10.95
CA GLU A 35 9.13 8.88 10.49
C GLU A 35 10.15 8.94 11.64
N ARG A 36 9.69 8.89 12.90
CA ARG A 36 10.59 8.90 14.05
C ARG A 36 11.58 7.74 13.98
N TYR A 37 12.87 8.05 14.12
CA TYR A 37 13.97 7.08 14.06
C TYR A 37 14.07 6.28 12.76
N THR A 38 13.47 6.77 11.67
CA THR A 38 13.49 6.09 10.38
C THR A 38 14.57 6.70 9.48
N LYS A 39 15.57 5.88 9.09
CA LYS A 39 16.65 6.33 8.18
C LYS A 39 16.38 5.99 6.72
N ARG A 40 15.97 4.76 6.44
CA ARG A 40 15.79 4.26 5.06
C ARG A 40 14.39 3.74 4.78
N PHE A 41 13.77 3.05 5.75
CA PHE A 41 12.45 2.44 5.58
C PHE A 41 11.33 3.44 5.89
N ILE A 42 11.24 4.51 5.10
CA ILE A 42 10.25 5.59 5.22
C ILE A 42 8.83 5.10 4.93
N ALA A 43 7.80 5.88 5.30
CA ALA A 43 6.39 5.51 5.12
C ALA A 43 6.03 5.25 3.66
N TRP A 44 6.61 5.99 2.72
CA TRP A 44 6.44 5.71 1.29
C TRP A 44 6.83 4.27 0.93
N ILE A 45 8.04 3.84 1.32
CA ILE A 45 8.53 2.48 1.03
C ILE A 45 7.65 1.44 1.74
N HIS A 46 7.25 1.71 2.99
CA HIS A 46 6.35 0.84 3.72
C HIS A 46 5.01 0.66 2.99
N LEU A 47 4.36 1.75 2.56
CA LEU A 47 3.11 1.68 1.80
C LEU A 47 3.28 0.89 0.49
N VAL A 48 4.34 1.17 -0.27
CA VAL A 48 4.66 0.48 -1.52
C VAL A 48 4.84 -1.03 -1.30
N VAL A 49 5.54 -1.42 -0.23
CA VAL A 49 5.73 -2.83 0.13
C VAL A 49 4.41 -3.50 0.54
N MET A 50 3.56 -2.81 1.31
CA MET A 50 2.27 -3.36 1.73
C MET A 50 1.31 -3.50 0.54
N LEU A 51 1.29 -2.54 -0.38
CA LEU A 51 0.52 -2.66 -1.62
C LEU A 51 1.02 -3.80 -2.51
N TYR A 52 2.34 -4.00 -2.59
CA TYR A 52 2.93 -5.14 -3.27
C TYR A 52 2.46 -6.46 -2.66
N ALA A 53 2.46 -6.56 -1.33
CA ALA A 53 2.00 -7.74 -0.61
C ALA A 53 0.52 -8.05 -0.87
N ILE A 54 -0.35 -7.03 -0.83
CA ILE A 54 -1.79 -7.17 -1.08
C ILE A 54 -2.06 -7.62 -2.52
N ILE A 55 -1.41 -6.99 -3.50
CA ILE A 55 -1.62 -7.31 -4.92
C ILE A 55 -1.10 -8.71 -5.26
N LYS A 56 0.01 -9.13 -4.64
CA LYS A 56 0.58 -10.48 -4.79
C LYS A 56 -0.11 -11.54 -3.93
N ARG A 57 -1.00 -11.12 -3.00
CA ARG A 57 -1.72 -11.99 -2.07
C ARG A 57 -0.80 -12.84 -1.20
N PHE A 58 0.24 -12.20 -0.64
CA PHE A 58 1.12 -12.87 0.32
C PHE A 58 0.46 -12.96 1.69
N ASP A 59 0.60 -14.11 2.33
CA ASP A 59 -0.01 -14.40 3.62
C ASP A 59 0.94 -14.16 4.81
N SER A 60 2.23 -13.97 4.55
CA SER A 60 3.23 -13.81 5.61
C SER A 60 4.30 -12.78 5.29
N LEU A 61 4.85 -12.15 6.36
CA LEU A 61 6.00 -11.25 6.24
C LEU A 61 7.23 -11.93 5.62
N ARG A 62 7.36 -13.24 5.81
CA ARG A 62 8.46 -14.02 5.25
C ARG A 62 8.36 -14.09 3.73
N GLU A 63 7.20 -14.39 3.19
CA GLU A 63 6.94 -14.42 1.76
C GLU A 63 7.18 -13.05 1.12
N ILE A 64 6.67 -11.98 1.76
CA ILE A 64 6.88 -10.60 1.31
C ILE A 64 8.37 -10.32 1.17
N THR A 65 9.15 -10.57 2.22
CA THR A 65 10.59 -10.23 2.22
C THR A 65 11.40 -11.10 1.27
N THR A 66 11.05 -12.37 1.10
CA THR A 66 11.70 -13.27 0.13
C THR A 66 11.40 -12.84 -1.31
N SER A 67 10.15 -12.51 -1.60
CA SER A 67 9.75 -12.03 -2.92
C SER A 67 10.36 -10.66 -3.27
N LEU A 68 10.41 -9.73 -2.30
CA LEU A 68 11.09 -8.44 -2.48
C LEU A 68 12.56 -8.60 -2.82
N LEU A 69 13.24 -9.58 -2.21
CA LEU A 69 14.64 -9.86 -2.50
C LEU A 69 14.84 -10.38 -3.94
N ALA A 70 13.94 -11.24 -4.40
CA ALA A 70 13.97 -11.76 -5.78
C ALA A 70 13.66 -10.66 -6.81
N ASP A 71 12.79 -9.71 -6.49
CA ASP A 71 12.34 -8.65 -7.41
C ASP A 71 13.06 -7.30 -7.20
N THR A 72 14.17 -7.27 -6.45
CA THR A 72 14.88 -6.01 -6.09
C THR A 72 15.18 -5.13 -7.31
N ASN A 73 15.66 -5.72 -8.40
CA ASN A 73 15.96 -4.98 -9.64
C ASN A 73 14.72 -4.34 -10.27
N LYS A 74 13.55 -4.96 -10.11
CA LYS A 74 12.27 -4.47 -10.66
C LYS A 74 11.63 -3.39 -9.80
N LEU A 75 12.01 -3.32 -8.53
CA LEU A 75 11.44 -2.40 -7.55
C LEU A 75 12.33 -1.17 -7.28
N SER A 76 13.54 -1.14 -7.86
CA SER A 76 14.50 -0.05 -7.69
C SER A 76 13.94 1.32 -8.09
N HIS A 77 13.15 1.37 -9.18
CA HIS A 77 12.50 2.61 -9.63
C HIS A 77 11.45 3.17 -8.64
N LEU A 78 11.01 2.37 -7.67
CA LEU A 78 10.11 2.78 -6.60
C LEU A 78 10.86 3.25 -5.34
N GLY A 79 12.19 3.29 -5.40
CA GLY A 79 13.06 3.65 -4.27
C GLY A 79 13.43 2.49 -3.36
N ILE A 80 13.09 1.24 -3.73
CA ILE A 80 13.48 0.03 -3.00
C ILE A 80 14.82 -0.45 -3.55
N THR A 81 15.91 0.13 -3.05
CA THR A 81 17.28 -0.15 -3.49
C THR A 81 18.08 -0.96 -2.46
N PHE A 82 17.45 -1.38 -1.37
CA PHE A 82 18.09 -2.09 -0.27
C PHE A 82 17.25 -3.26 0.19
N LYS A 83 17.91 -4.23 0.84
CA LYS A 83 17.24 -5.39 1.43
C LYS A 83 16.37 -4.98 2.61
N ILE A 84 15.10 -5.35 2.56
CA ILE A 84 14.14 -5.15 3.65
C ILE A 84 14.05 -6.45 4.44
N GLY A 85 14.46 -6.39 5.72
CA GLY A 85 14.37 -7.52 6.62
C GLY A 85 12.97 -7.72 7.19
N ARG A 86 12.64 -8.95 7.59
CA ARG A 86 11.36 -9.29 8.23
C ARG A 86 11.12 -8.48 9.51
N SER A 87 12.16 -8.34 10.35
CA SER A 87 12.09 -7.51 11.57
C SER A 87 11.79 -6.05 11.24
N THR A 88 12.47 -5.48 10.24
CA THR A 88 12.24 -4.09 9.82
C THR A 88 10.79 -3.86 9.39
N LEU A 89 10.21 -4.78 8.62
CA LEU A 89 8.83 -4.70 8.18
C LEU A 89 7.85 -4.90 9.36
N GLY A 90 8.11 -5.87 10.23
CA GLY A 90 7.31 -6.13 11.43
C GLY A 90 7.34 -4.94 12.40
N ASP A 91 8.52 -4.35 12.65
CA ASP A 91 8.67 -3.18 13.52
C ASP A 91 7.96 -1.95 12.92
N ALA A 92 8.01 -1.77 11.60
CA ALA A 92 7.29 -0.70 10.93
C ALA A 92 5.77 -0.86 11.07
N ASN A 93 5.24 -2.08 10.92
CA ASN A 93 3.83 -2.37 11.13
C ASN A 93 3.37 -2.06 12.57
N LYS A 94 4.22 -2.33 13.57
CA LYS A 94 3.89 -2.08 14.98
C LYS A 94 3.97 -0.60 15.36
N ARG A 95 4.98 0.11 14.84
CA ARG A 95 5.28 1.48 15.28
C ARG A 95 4.50 2.56 14.56
N ARG A 96 4.18 2.36 13.29
CA ARG A 96 3.52 3.40 12.50
C ARG A 96 2.05 3.49 12.88
N PRO A 97 1.58 4.69 13.24
CA PRO A 97 0.16 4.90 13.50
C PRO A 97 -0.71 4.59 12.28
N GLU A 98 -1.82 3.90 12.50
CA GLU A 98 -2.80 3.57 11.47
C GLU A 98 -3.37 4.81 10.77
N ARG A 99 -3.47 5.93 11.49
CA ARG A 99 -3.95 7.23 10.97
C ARG A 99 -3.19 7.71 9.73
N ILE A 100 -1.95 7.31 9.56
CA ILE A 100 -1.18 7.64 8.34
C ILE A 100 -1.90 7.04 7.12
N PHE A 101 -2.25 5.77 7.20
CA PHE A 101 -2.90 5.05 6.10
C PHE A 101 -4.34 5.51 5.91
N GLU A 102 -5.04 5.85 6.98
CA GLU A 102 -6.37 6.46 6.94
C GLU A 102 -6.32 7.80 6.19
N ASN A 103 -5.38 8.68 6.51
CA ASN A 103 -5.23 9.97 5.84
C ASN A 103 -4.89 9.82 4.36
N ILE A 104 -4.03 8.86 4.00
CA ILE A 104 -3.71 8.52 2.61
C ILE A 104 -4.98 8.06 1.88
N TYR A 105 -5.76 7.16 2.48
CA TYR A 105 -7.01 6.68 1.90
C TYR A 105 -8.01 7.83 1.68
N ARG A 106 -8.22 8.69 2.68
CA ARG A 106 -9.13 9.84 2.59
C ARG A 106 -8.71 10.82 1.51
N ASP A 107 -7.41 11.10 1.39
CA ASP A 107 -6.86 11.96 0.34
C ASP A 107 -7.09 11.37 -1.06
N LEU A 108 -6.81 10.09 -1.25
CA LEU A 108 -7.06 9.39 -2.51
C LEU A 108 -8.56 9.37 -2.84
N TYR A 109 -9.40 9.06 -1.86
CA TYR A 109 -10.85 9.03 -2.06
C TYR A 109 -11.38 10.42 -2.44
N ALA A 110 -10.95 11.48 -1.74
CA ALA A 110 -11.35 12.85 -2.06
C ALA A 110 -10.93 13.28 -3.46
N ARG A 111 -9.76 12.83 -3.91
CA ARG A 111 -9.19 13.17 -5.22
C ARG A 111 -9.87 12.43 -6.38
N TYR A 112 -10.22 11.17 -6.20
CA TYR A 112 -10.70 10.30 -7.28
C TYR A 112 -12.19 9.94 -7.19
N ARG A 113 -12.91 10.36 -6.14
CA ARG A 113 -14.32 10.01 -5.93
C ARG A 113 -15.21 10.43 -7.10
N ASP A 114 -14.95 11.58 -7.71
CA ASP A 114 -15.82 12.12 -8.77
C ASP A 114 -15.65 11.31 -10.07
N GLU A 115 -14.45 10.81 -10.36
CA GLU A 115 -14.21 9.89 -11.46
C GLU A 115 -14.89 8.54 -11.22
N LEU A 116 -14.81 8.02 -9.98
CA LEU A 116 -15.48 6.79 -9.57
C LEU A 116 -17.01 6.91 -9.68
N ILE A 117 -17.59 8.07 -9.32
CA ILE A 117 -19.03 8.33 -9.38
C ILE A 117 -19.47 8.49 -10.85
N SER A 118 -18.69 9.15 -11.70
CA SER A 118 -19.05 9.34 -13.11
C SER A 118 -19.11 8.02 -13.86
N ASP A 119 -18.23 7.07 -13.56
CA ASP A 119 -18.23 5.74 -14.16
C ASP A 119 -19.38 4.86 -13.64
N SER A 120 -19.83 5.08 -12.39
CA SER A 120 -20.93 4.34 -11.77
C SER A 120 -22.33 4.72 -12.29
N ARG A 121 -22.50 5.87 -12.94
CA ARG A 121 -23.77 6.23 -13.60
C ARG A 121 -24.05 5.40 -14.85
N LYS A 122 -23.03 4.79 -15.44
CA LYS A 122 -23.14 3.92 -16.64
C LYS A 122 -23.13 2.43 -16.31
N ARG A 123 -22.83 2.03 -15.10
CA ARG A 123 -22.80 0.63 -14.63
C ARG A 123 -23.55 0.51 -13.30
N GLN A 124 -24.40 -0.52 -13.16
CA GLN A 124 -24.91 -0.93 -11.85
C GLN A 124 -23.72 -1.00 -10.88
N ARG A 125 -23.87 -0.36 -9.70
CA ARG A 125 -22.83 -0.34 -8.65
C ARG A 125 -22.22 -1.73 -8.48
N PRO A 126 -20.93 -1.91 -8.72
CA PRO A 126 -20.32 -3.21 -8.51
C PRO A 126 -20.41 -3.55 -7.02
N LYS A 127 -20.83 -4.77 -6.68
CA LYS A 127 -20.99 -5.27 -5.29
C LYS A 127 -19.76 -5.08 -4.39
N TRP A 128 -18.55 -4.86 -4.96
CA TRP A 128 -17.36 -4.54 -4.19
C TRP A 128 -17.36 -3.12 -3.62
N MET A 129 -18.14 -2.19 -4.18
CA MET A 129 -18.28 -0.83 -3.66
C MET A 129 -19.07 -0.80 -2.34
N ASP A 130 -19.98 -1.75 -2.15
CA ASP A 130 -20.70 -1.93 -0.88
C ASP A 130 -19.74 -2.47 0.20
N ARG A 131 -18.68 -3.19 -0.19
CA ARG A 131 -17.62 -3.63 0.73
C ARG A 131 -16.70 -2.49 1.17
N LEU A 132 -16.52 -1.43 0.38
CA LEU A 132 -15.74 -0.26 0.80
C LEU A 132 -16.47 0.54 1.88
N GLN A 133 -17.81 0.61 1.84
CA GLN A 133 -18.59 1.17 2.95
C GLN A 133 -18.48 0.31 4.21
N ILE A 134 -18.37 -1.01 4.07
CA ILE A 134 -18.13 -1.93 5.19
C ILE A 134 -16.72 -1.73 5.76
N ILE A 135 -15.73 -1.39 4.94
CA ILE A 135 -14.37 -1.07 5.40
C ILE A 135 -14.38 0.25 6.17
N ASP A 136 -15.09 1.27 5.70
CA ASP A 136 -15.24 2.55 6.42
C ASP A 136 -15.98 2.36 7.76
N TYR A 137 -17.00 1.52 7.80
CA TYR A 137 -17.72 1.14 9.04
C TYR A 137 -16.86 0.30 9.98
N ARG A 138 -16.00 -0.62 9.48
CA ARG A 138 -15.07 -1.42 10.28
C ARG A 138 -13.89 -0.61 10.81
N PHE A 139 -13.39 0.36 10.06
CA PHE A 139 -12.34 1.27 10.56
C PHE A 139 -12.80 2.11 11.76
N HIS A 140 -14.10 2.39 11.86
CA HIS A 140 -14.64 3.13 13.00
C HIS A 140 -15.03 2.25 14.19
N HIS A 141 -15.24 0.95 14.01
CA HIS A 141 -15.85 0.09 15.04
C HIS A 141 -15.12 -1.23 15.35
N HIS A 142 -14.10 -1.62 14.58
CA HIS A 142 -13.30 -2.83 14.85
C HIS A 142 -11.80 -2.61 14.58
N LYS A 143 -10.98 -3.32 15.39
CA LYS A 143 -9.51 -3.36 15.28
C LYS A 143 -9.05 -3.59 13.84
N PRO A 144 -8.03 -2.83 13.35
CA PRO A 144 -7.60 -2.88 11.96
C PRO A 144 -7.11 -4.27 11.55
N LEU A 145 -7.45 -4.68 10.32
CA LEU A 145 -7.00 -5.92 9.66
C LEU A 145 -5.46 -6.11 9.67
N PHE A 146 -4.70 -5.05 9.93
CA PHE A 146 -3.25 -5.08 10.08
C PHE A 146 -2.75 -5.80 11.33
N GLN A 147 -3.61 -6.10 12.32
CA GLN A 147 -3.21 -6.85 13.51
C GLN A 147 -3.18 -8.38 13.28
N SER A 148 -3.70 -8.88 12.18
CA SER A 148 -3.70 -10.32 11.87
C SER A 148 -2.38 -10.84 11.30
N TYR A 149 -1.39 -9.97 11.07
CA TYR A 149 -0.07 -10.33 10.52
C TYR A 149 1.08 -10.16 11.53
N ILE A 150 0.77 -10.22 12.83
CA ILE A 150 1.78 -10.23 13.91
C ILE A 150 2.00 -11.65 14.41
#